data_a9798dafdfff5d3c2b73b73234aa91db
#
_entry.id   a9798dafdfff5d3c2b73b73234aa91db
#
_cell.length_a   1.000
_cell.length_b   1.000
_cell.length_c   1.000
_cell.angle_alpha   90.00
_cell.angle_beta   90.00
_cell.angle_gamma   90.00
#
_symmetry.space_group_name_H-M   'P 1'
#
loop_
_entity.id
_entity.type
_entity.pdbx_description
1 polymer ?
#
loop_
_entity_poly.entity_id
_entity_poly.type
_entity_poly.pdbx_seq_one_letter_code
_entity_poly.pdbx_strand_id
1 'polypeptide(L)'
;MNHICPTVTALDVHAYREQLELVSSFAPRIHIDLMDGDFAPTASPNPDLLWIPEGVEVDIHVMYRNPDAILERLISLKPSLIIVHAESNADIPKLASTLRNHGIKTGIALLPETSAEDVRYVLPHTQHALIFGGHLGYHGGQADLSQLAKAEELLKAQRQLELGWDGGANLENLDELIRAGISVINVGSAIHKTDNPETTYATMKAKVTPV
;
A
#
# COMPACT_ATOMS: atom_id res chain seq x y z
N MET A 1 -5.12 6.92 14.33
CA MET A 1 -5.18 8.12 13.45
C MET A 1 -5.27 7.61 12.03
N ASN A 2 -6.18 8.17 11.21
CA ASN A 2 -6.31 7.71 9.83
C ASN A 2 -5.38 8.49 8.91
N HIS A 3 -4.85 7.84 7.87
CA HIS A 3 -3.90 8.40 6.92
C HIS A 3 -4.44 8.29 5.50
N ILE A 4 -4.38 9.39 4.76
CA ILE A 4 -4.48 9.38 3.30
C ILE A 4 -3.06 9.26 2.78
N CYS A 5 -2.78 8.21 2.01
CA CYS A 5 -1.48 7.94 1.41
C CYS A 5 -1.60 8.05 -0.12
N PRO A 6 -1.14 9.14 -0.73
CA PRO A 6 -1.09 9.21 -2.19
C PRO A 6 -0.18 8.11 -2.75
N THR A 7 -0.62 7.47 -3.84
CA THR A 7 0.17 6.40 -4.47
C THR A 7 1.11 6.93 -5.56
N VAL A 8 2.23 6.24 -5.73
CA VAL A 8 3.14 6.37 -6.89
C VAL A 8 3.09 5.04 -7.62
N THR A 9 2.40 5.02 -8.76
CA THR A 9 2.22 3.82 -9.59
C THR A 9 2.69 4.15 -10.99
N ALA A 10 3.97 3.90 -11.30
CA ALA A 10 4.62 4.32 -12.52
C ALA A 10 5.14 3.13 -13.32
N LEU A 11 5.11 3.23 -14.64
CA LEU A 11 5.60 2.21 -15.57
C LEU A 11 6.99 2.55 -16.12
N ASP A 12 7.48 3.78 -15.92
CA ASP A 12 8.81 4.22 -16.28
C ASP A 12 9.39 5.18 -15.23
N VAL A 13 10.70 5.43 -15.32
CA VAL A 13 11.44 6.25 -14.34
C VAL A 13 11.03 7.73 -14.37
N HIS A 14 10.60 8.24 -15.52
CA HIS A 14 10.18 9.64 -15.66
C HIS A 14 8.85 9.87 -14.93
N ALA A 15 7.86 9.01 -15.20
CA ALA A 15 6.57 9.03 -14.50
C ALA A 15 6.74 8.78 -12.99
N TYR A 16 7.68 7.89 -12.59
CA TYR A 16 8.02 7.65 -11.20
C TYR A 16 8.50 8.94 -10.52
N ARG A 17 9.45 9.64 -11.14
CA ARG A 17 9.97 10.90 -10.62
C ARG A 17 8.88 11.95 -10.48
N GLU A 18 8.10 12.19 -11.53
CA GLU A 18 7.05 13.21 -11.53
C GLU A 18 6.02 12.98 -10.43
N GLN A 19 5.53 11.73 -10.33
CA GLN A 19 4.55 11.37 -9.30
C GLN A 19 5.15 11.49 -7.89
N LEU A 20 6.37 10.99 -7.68
CA LEU A 20 7.05 11.02 -6.39
C LEU A 20 7.29 12.46 -5.90
N GLU A 21 7.86 13.33 -6.77
CA GLU A 21 8.11 14.73 -6.46
C GLU A 21 6.82 15.47 -6.14
N LEU A 22 5.75 15.19 -6.89
CA LEU A 22 4.44 15.79 -6.66
C LEU A 22 3.90 15.41 -5.27
N VAL A 23 3.75 14.12 -4.98
CA VAL A 23 3.06 13.68 -3.74
C VAL A 23 3.91 13.92 -2.50
N SER A 24 5.23 13.84 -2.59
CA SER A 24 6.14 14.10 -1.46
C SER A 24 6.19 15.58 -1.07
N SER A 25 5.74 16.49 -1.94
CA SER A 25 5.69 17.92 -1.63
C SER A 25 4.62 18.29 -0.59
N PHE A 26 3.56 17.48 -0.43
CA PHE A 26 2.45 17.77 0.47
C PHE A 26 2.05 16.62 1.41
N ALA A 27 2.43 15.37 1.09
CA ALA A 27 2.03 14.21 1.90
C ALA A 27 3.19 13.71 2.77
N PRO A 28 3.01 13.58 4.11
CA PRO A 28 4.04 13.09 5.01
C PRO A 28 4.21 11.56 4.95
N ARG A 29 3.25 10.83 4.37
CA ARG A 29 3.28 9.39 4.10
C ARG A 29 2.76 9.12 2.71
N ILE A 30 3.47 8.30 1.95
CA ILE A 30 3.17 7.94 0.57
C ILE A 30 3.27 6.43 0.36
N HIS A 31 2.62 5.94 -0.68
CA HIS A 31 2.60 4.53 -1.04
C HIS A 31 3.18 4.34 -2.43
N ILE A 32 4.14 3.42 -2.59
CA ILE A 32 4.80 3.14 -3.87
C ILE A 32 4.45 1.73 -4.31
N ASP A 33 3.85 1.61 -5.50
CA ASP A 33 3.52 0.35 -6.13
C ASP A 33 4.67 -0.16 -7.00
N LEU A 34 5.14 -1.37 -6.73
CA LEU A 34 6.14 -2.07 -7.54
C LEU A 34 5.56 -3.35 -8.12
N MET A 35 5.73 -3.53 -9.41
CA MET A 35 5.15 -4.62 -10.20
C MET A 35 6.23 -5.29 -11.06
N ASP A 36 6.18 -6.61 -11.21
CA ASP A 36 7.17 -7.40 -11.95
C ASP A 36 6.72 -7.82 -13.37
N GLY A 37 5.45 -7.61 -13.73
CA GLY A 37 4.89 -8.08 -14.99
C GLY A 37 4.51 -9.57 -15.01
N ASP A 38 4.74 -10.28 -13.90
CA ASP A 38 4.37 -11.70 -13.72
C ASP A 38 3.24 -11.85 -12.69
N PHE A 39 3.41 -11.28 -11.51
CA PHE A 39 2.36 -11.23 -10.49
C PHE A 39 1.25 -10.25 -10.87
N ALA A 40 1.62 -9.05 -11.29
CA ALA A 40 0.74 -8.05 -11.89
C ALA A 40 0.96 -7.99 -13.41
N PRO A 41 -0.07 -7.65 -14.23
CA PRO A 41 0.05 -7.65 -15.69
C PRO A 41 0.92 -6.51 -16.25
N THR A 42 1.34 -5.57 -15.43
CA THR A 42 2.21 -4.43 -15.77
C THR A 42 3.50 -4.49 -14.96
N ALA A 43 4.55 -3.79 -15.43
CA ALA A 43 5.84 -3.73 -14.74
C ALA A 43 6.21 -2.30 -14.40
N SER A 44 6.73 -2.11 -13.19
CA SER A 44 7.35 -0.86 -12.73
C SER A 44 8.78 -0.70 -13.28
N PRO A 45 9.40 0.50 -13.17
CA PRO A 45 10.83 0.65 -13.39
C PRO A 45 11.65 -0.34 -12.54
N ASN A 46 12.84 -0.71 -13.06
CA ASN A 46 13.76 -1.55 -12.30
C ASN A 46 14.02 -0.93 -10.89
N PRO A 47 13.86 -1.70 -9.81
CA PRO A 47 14.11 -1.22 -8.44
C PRO A 47 15.46 -0.56 -8.22
N ASP A 48 16.50 -0.92 -8.99
CA ASP A 48 17.82 -0.28 -8.91
C ASP A 48 17.84 1.21 -9.31
N LEU A 49 16.85 1.63 -10.09
CA LEU A 49 16.69 3.01 -10.55
C LEU A 49 15.80 3.85 -9.61
N LEU A 50 15.24 3.25 -8.59
CA LEU A 50 14.32 3.93 -7.68
C LEU A 50 15.08 4.63 -6.54
N TRP A 51 14.47 5.66 -6.01
CA TRP A 51 14.88 6.36 -4.78
C TRP A 51 13.63 6.74 -4.00
N ILE A 52 13.78 7.04 -2.73
CA ILE A 52 12.71 7.58 -1.90
C ILE A 52 13.15 8.92 -1.29
N PRO A 53 12.22 9.88 -1.07
CA PRO A 53 12.53 11.19 -0.53
C PRO A 53 12.87 11.10 0.96
N GLU A 54 13.80 11.96 1.42
CA GLU A 54 14.08 12.11 2.85
C GLU A 54 12.92 12.82 3.57
N GLY A 55 12.66 12.42 4.81
CA GLY A 55 11.67 13.06 5.67
C GLY A 55 10.21 12.69 5.36
N VAL A 56 9.97 11.77 4.43
CA VAL A 56 8.64 11.22 4.11
C VAL A 56 8.58 9.77 4.53
N GLU A 57 7.50 9.36 5.19
CA GLU A 57 7.22 7.96 5.48
C GLU A 57 6.81 7.25 4.19
N VAL A 58 7.50 6.17 3.84
CA VAL A 58 7.25 5.46 2.57
C VAL A 58 6.85 4.02 2.83
N ASP A 59 5.70 3.64 2.30
CA ASP A 59 5.23 2.27 2.23
C ASP A 59 5.48 1.73 0.83
N ILE A 60 6.16 0.59 0.68
CA ILE A 60 6.39 -0.06 -0.61
C ILE A 60 5.50 -1.29 -0.72
N HIS A 61 4.61 -1.29 -1.69
CA HIS A 61 3.72 -2.40 -2.03
C HIS A 61 4.34 -3.19 -3.19
N VAL A 62 4.67 -4.44 -2.91
CA VAL A 62 5.44 -5.31 -3.81
C VAL A 62 4.51 -6.34 -4.45
N MET A 63 4.08 -6.08 -5.66
CA MET A 63 3.31 -6.97 -6.51
C MET A 63 4.25 -7.81 -7.38
N TYR A 64 5.06 -8.63 -6.71
CA TYR A 64 6.07 -9.52 -7.31
C TYR A 64 5.74 -10.98 -7.02
N ARG A 65 5.94 -11.85 -8.02
CA ARG A 65 5.82 -13.29 -7.80
C ARG A 65 6.87 -13.79 -6.81
N ASN A 66 8.09 -13.27 -6.90
CA ASN A 66 9.21 -13.61 -6.03
C ASN A 66 9.81 -12.34 -5.41
N PRO A 67 9.22 -11.77 -4.33
CA PRO A 67 9.69 -10.52 -3.73
C PRO A 67 11.10 -10.63 -3.12
N ASP A 68 11.54 -11.82 -2.74
CA ASP A 68 12.90 -12.05 -2.23
C ASP A 68 14.00 -11.64 -3.23
N ALA A 69 13.71 -11.67 -4.53
CA ALA A 69 14.65 -11.30 -5.59
C ALA A 69 15.10 -9.83 -5.53
N ILE A 70 14.29 -8.96 -4.96
CA ILE A 70 14.57 -7.52 -4.86
C ILE A 70 14.70 -7.03 -3.40
N LEU A 71 14.62 -7.93 -2.43
CA LEU A 71 14.52 -7.59 -1.01
C LEU A 71 15.70 -6.75 -0.51
N GLU A 72 16.93 -7.12 -0.86
CA GLU A 72 18.13 -6.38 -0.48
C GLU A 72 18.09 -4.93 -1.00
N ARG A 73 17.65 -4.77 -2.23
CA ARG A 73 17.49 -3.43 -2.83
C ARG A 73 16.42 -2.62 -2.11
N LEU A 74 15.26 -3.21 -1.80
CA LEU A 74 14.19 -2.54 -1.06
C LEU A 74 14.65 -2.11 0.34
N ILE A 75 15.40 -2.97 1.04
CA ILE A 75 16.00 -2.63 2.34
C ILE A 75 16.96 -1.44 2.23
N SER A 76 17.76 -1.36 1.16
CA SER A 76 18.70 -0.26 0.93
C SER A 76 18.03 1.10 0.76
N LEU A 77 16.76 1.12 0.31
CA LEU A 77 15.93 2.33 0.21
C LEU A 77 15.46 2.84 1.57
N LYS A 78 15.47 1.98 2.61
CA LYS A 78 15.01 2.29 3.98
C LYS A 78 13.56 2.77 4.06
N PRO A 79 12.60 2.08 3.46
CA PRO A 79 11.19 2.41 3.62
C PRO A 79 10.72 2.17 5.06
N SER A 80 9.58 2.74 5.43
CA SER A 80 8.95 2.50 6.74
C SER A 80 8.26 1.14 6.80
N LEU A 81 7.73 0.68 5.66
CA LEU A 81 6.94 -0.53 5.53
C LEU A 81 7.19 -1.19 4.17
N ILE A 82 7.33 -2.50 4.14
CA ILE A 82 7.27 -3.31 2.91
C ILE A 82 6.07 -4.23 3.00
N ILE A 83 5.19 -4.16 1.99
CA ILE A 83 3.96 -4.95 1.90
C ILE A 83 4.15 -5.94 0.76
N VAL A 84 4.01 -7.24 1.05
CA VAL A 84 4.05 -8.31 0.04
C VAL A 84 2.70 -9.00 -0.02
N HIS A 85 2.36 -9.56 -1.17
CA HIS A 85 1.12 -10.30 -1.31
C HIS A 85 1.18 -11.69 -0.66
N ALA A 86 0.07 -12.09 -0.03
CA ALA A 86 -0.10 -13.44 0.51
C ALA A 86 0.02 -14.53 -0.57
N GLU A 87 -0.35 -14.19 -1.80
CA GLU A 87 -0.36 -15.05 -2.96
C GLU A 87 0.99 -15.11 -3.69
N SER A 88 2.00 -14.36 -3.20
CA SER A 88 3.38 -14.43 -3.71
C SER A 88 4.11 -15.67 -3.19
N ASN A 89 5.30 -15.92 -3.73
CA ASN A 89 6.17 -17.02 -3.25
C ASN A 89 7.03 -16.64 -2.04
N ALA A 90 6.68 -15.56 -1.31
CA ALA A 90 7.44 -15.11 -0.15
C ALA A 90 7.32 -16.07 1.05
N ASP A 91 8.44 -16.36 1.69
CA ASP A 91 8.46 -16.90 3.06
C ASP A 91 8.26 -15.70 4.02
N ILE A 92 6.98 -15.38 4.30
CA ILE A 92 6.62 -14.18 5.07
C ILE A 92 7.23 -14.16 6.48
N PRO A 93 7.28 -15.24 7.27
CA PRO A 93 7.98 -15.27 8.54
C PRO A 93 9.47 -14.94 8.43
N LYS A 94 10.16 -15.49 7.44
CA LYS A 94 11.58 -15.21 7.17
C LYS A 94 11.80 -13.77 6.72
N LEU A 95 11.00 -13.29 5.76
CA LEU A 95 11.00 -11.92 5.27
C LEU A 95 10.79 -10.93 6.43
N ALA A 96 9.78 -11.16 7.28
CA ALA A 96 9.49 -10.32 8.44
C ALA A 96 10.65 -10.28 9.45
N SER A 97 11.32 -11.40 9.67
CA SER A 97 12.52 -11.45 10.51
C SER A 97 13.66 -10.61 9.93
N THR A 98 13.87 -10.68 8.62
CA THR A 98 14.89 -9.90 7.91
C THR A 98 14.58 -8.40 7.98
N LEU A 99 13.36 -7.98 7.66
CA LEU A 99 12.95 -6.57 7.69
C LEU A 99 13.06 -5.97 9.09
N ARG A 100 12.67 -6.71 10.13
CA ARG A 100 12.77 -6.28 11.53
C ARG A 100 14.21 -5.96 11.93
N ASN A 101 15.21 -6.73 11.47
CA ASN A 101 16.61 -6.47 11.73
C ASN A 101 17.11 -5.15 11.13
N HIS A 102 16.39 -4.62 10.14
CA HIS A 102 16.66 -3.32 9.50
C HIS A 102 15.70 -2.21 9.96
N GLY A 103 14.83 -2.48 10.95
CA GLY A 103 13.88 -1.49 11.47
C GLY A 103 12.69 -1.21 10.52
N ILE A 104 12.46 -2.09 9.54
CA ILE A 104 11.39 -1.95 8.55
C ILE A 104 10.20 -2.82 8.98
N LYS A 105 8.99 -2.25 8.93
CA LYS A 105 7.75 -3.00 9.20
C LYS A 105 7.42 -3.95 8.05
N THR A 106 6.71 -5.02 8.38
CA THR A 106 6.19 -5.98 7.39
C THR A 106 4.68 -5.84 7.27
N GLY A 107 4.19 -5.72 6.04
CA GLY A 107 2.79 -5.80 5.68
C GLY A 107 2.48 -7.01 4.81
N ILE A 108 1.21 -7.43 4.86
CA ILE A 108 0.67 -8.44 3.96
C ILE A 108 -0.50 -7.86 3.18
N ALA A 109 -0.52 -8.05 1.86
CA ALA A 109 -1.63 -7.68 1.00
C ALA A 109 -2.46 -8.93 0.66
N LEU A 110 -3.79 -8.74 0.60
CA LEU A 110 -4.75 -9.80 0.27
C LEU A 110 -5.52 -9.42 -0.99
N LEU A 111 -5.44 -10.26 -2.01
CA LEU A 111 -6.30 -10.17 -3.20
C LEU A 111 -7.76 -10.49 -2.84
N PRO A 112 -8.73 -10.16 -3.72
CA PRO A 112 -10.15 -10.43 -3.46
C PRO A 112 -10.46 -11.88 -3.11
N GLU A 113 -9.77 -12.83 -3.70
CA GLU A 113 -9.98 -14.27 -3.52
C GLU A 113 -9.40 -14.82 -2.22
N THR A 114 -8.49 -14.09 -1.57
CA THR A 114 -7.81 -14.53 -0.34
C THR A 114 -8.58 -14.07 0.89
N SER A 115 -8.98 -15.00 1.73
CA SER A 115 -9.70 -14.71 2.96
C SER A 115 -8.76 -14.30 4.11
N ALA A 116 -9.31 -13.69 5.17
CA ALA A 116 -8.55 -13.39 6.39
C ALA A 116 -8.04 -14.66 7.09
N GLU A 117 -8.76 -15.78 6.97
CA GLU A 117 -8.35 -17.07 7.54
C GLU A 117 -7.12 -17.65 6.84
N ASP A 118 -7.02 -17.49 5.51
CA ASP A 118 -5.87 -17.98 4.74
C ASP A 118 -4.55 -17.36 5.19
N VAL A 119 -4.57 -16.15 5.72
CA VAL A 119 -3.38 -15.40 6.18
C VAL A 119 -3.16 -15.45 7.67
N ARG A 120 -4.05 -16.10 8.44
CA ARG A 120 -4.03 -16.09 9.90
C ARG A 120 -2.69 -16.52 10.50
N TYR A 121 -2.01 -17.48 9.88
CA TYR A 121 -0.74 -18.01 10.35
C TYR A 121 0.43 -17.02 10.20
N VAL A 122 0.34 -16.03 9.31
CA VAL A 122 1.39 -15.01 9.08
C VAL A 122 1.10 -13.70 9.80
N LEU A 123 -0.13 -13.44 10.24
CA LEU A 123 -0.48 -12.20 10.95
C LEU A 123 0.45 -11.91 12.14
N PRO A 124 0.85 -12.88 12.99
CA PRO A 124 1.76 -12.60 14.11
C PRO A 124 3.13 -12.03 13.69
N HIS A 125 3.49 -12.16 12.42
CA HIS A 125 4.74 -11.65 11.86
C HIS A 125 4.60 -10.28 11.19
N THR A 126 3.36 -9.77 11.06
CA THR A 126 3.04 -8.54 10.31
C THR A 126 2.52 -7.44 11.22
N GLN A 127 2.72 -6.19 10.84
CA GLN A 127 2.20 -5.00 11.51
C GLN A 127 1.11 -4.31 10.68
N HIS A 128 1.00 -4.67 9.40
CA HIS A 128 0.06 -4.06 8.45
C HIS A 128 -0.63 -5.15 7.62
N ALA A 129 -1.91 -4.98 7.33
CA ALA A 129 -2.62 -5.79 6.34
C ALA A 129 -3.33 -4.86 5.35
N LEU A 130 -3.01 -5.01 4.07
CA LEU A 130 -3.57 -4.27 2.96
C LEU A 130 -4.69 -5.08 2.32
N ILE A 131 -5.92 -4.59 2.41
CA ILE A 131 -7.06 -5.15 1.69
C ILE A 131 -7.07 -4.54 0.29
N PHE A 132 -6.89 -5.39 -0.72
CA PHE A 132 -6.90 -4.96 -2.10
C PHE A 132 -8.32 -5.05 -2.67
N GLY A 133 -8.89 -3.90 -3.03
CA GLY A 133 -10.24 -3.77 -3.59
C GLY A 133 -10.26 -3.20 -5.01
N GLY A 134 -9.10 -3.19 -5.69
CA GLY A 134 -8.92 -2.66 -7.05
C GLY A 134 -8.72 -3.73 -8.11
N HIS A 135 -8.17 -3.30 -9.25
CA HIS A 135 -7.69 -4.19 -10.32
C HIS A 135 -6.17 -4.17 -10.33
N LEU A 136 -5.58 -5.33 -10.07
CA LEU A 136 -4.13 -5.48 -9.93
C LEU A 136 -3.40 -4.97 -11.19
N GLY A 137 -2.39 -4.13 -10.99
CA GLY A 137 -1.56 -3.59 -12.07
C GLY A 137 -2.14 -2.43 -12.87
N TYR A 138 -3.29 -1.88 -12.45
CA TYR A 138 -3.92 -0.77 -13.14
C TYR A 138 -4.19 0.42 -12.22
N HIS A 139 -4.05 1.62 -12.78
CA HIS A 139 -4.40 2.87 -12.12
C HIS A 139 -5.89 3.20 -12.30
N GLY A 140 -6.58 3.45 -11.21
CA GLY A 140 -7.99 3.84 -11.19
C GLY A 140 -8.93 2.64 -11.25
N GLY A 141 -10.21 2.91 -11.26
CA GLY A 141 -11.26 1.90 -11.21
C GLY A 141 -12.21 2.15 -10.04
N GLN A 142 -13.24 1.32 -9.95
CA GLN A 142 -14.16 1.32 -8.82
C GLN A 142 -13.62 0.44 -7.70
N ALA A 143 -13.83 0.88 -6.46
CA ALA A 143 -13.54 0.07 -5.29
C ALA A 143 -14.53 -1.09 -5.17
N ASP A 144 -14.04 -2.31 -5.02
CA ASP A 144 -14.87 -3.43 -4.59
C ASP A 144 -15.01 -3.40 -3.06
N LEU A 145 -15.97 -2.61 -2.57
CA LEU A 145 -16.20 -2.42 -1.14
C LEU A 145 -16.67 -3.69 -0.42
N SER A 146 -17.07 -4.75 -1.15
CA SER A 146 -17.39 -6.04 -0.54
C SER A 146 -16.20 -6.65 0.21
N GLN A 147 -14.97 -6.30 -0.20
CA GLN A 147 -13.73 -6.74 0.44
C GLN A 147 -13.55 -6.20 1.87
N LEU A 148 -14.31 -5.17 2.27
CA LEU A 148 -14.29 -4.64 3.64
C LEU A 148 -14.75 -5.66 4.69
N ALA A 149 -15.47 -6.70 4.30
CA ALA A 149 -15.82 -7.81 5.19
C ALA A 149 -14.58 -8.45 5.86
N LYS A 150 -13.42 -8.44 5.18
CA LYS A 150 -12.15 -8.95 5.72
C LYS A 150 -11.62 -8.12 6.90
N ALA A 151 -11.94 -6.82 6.97
CA ALA A 151 -11.40 -5.92 7.98
C ALA A 151 -11.75 -6.36 9.40
N GLU A 152 -13.00 -6.71 9.65
CA GLU A 152 -13.44 -7.20 10.98
C GLU A 152 -12.74 -8.50 11.38
N GLU A 153 -12.58 -9.43 10.43
CA GLU A 153 -11.94 -10.73 10.68
C GLU A 153 -10.44 -10.56 10.98
N LEU A 154 -9.73 -9.72 10.24
CA LEU A 154 -8.33 -9.39 10.45
C LEU A 154 -8.11 -8.75 11.83
N LEU A 155 -8.96 -7.77 12.21
CA LEU A 155 -8.89 -7.12 13.54
C LEU A 155 -9.26 -8.07 14.68
N LYS A 156 -10.16 -9.04 14.48
CA LYS A 156 -10.43 -10.10 15.47
C LYS A 156 -9.23 -11.01 15.66
N ALA A 157 -8.51 -11.34 14.57
CA ALA A 157 -7.31 -12.16 14.62
C ALA A 157 -6.13 -11.42 15.27
N GLN A 158 -5.96 -10.12 14.97
CA GLN A 158 -4.88 -9.30 15.51
C GLN A 158 -5.32 -7.84 15.72
N ARG A 159 -5.67 -7.48 16.95
CA ARG A 159 -6.24 -6.16 17.30
C ARG A 159 -5.33 -4.96 17.03
N GLN A 160 -4.01 -5.16 16.99
CA GLN A 160 -3.03 -4.07 16.79
C GLN A 160 -2.61 -3.93 15.34
N LEU A 161 -3.25 -4.66 14.43
CA LEU A 161 -2.95 -4.61 13.01
C LEU A 161 -3.37 -3.26 12.43
N GLU A 162 -2.47 -2.59 11.72
CA GLU A 162 -2.79 -1.41 10.93
C GLU A 162 -3.46 -1.88 9.63
N LEU A 163 -4.72 -1.52 9.41
CA LEU A 163 -5.43 -1.91 8.20
C LEU A 163 -5.26 -0.86 7.11
N GLY A 164 -4.79 -1.30 5.95
CA GLY A 164 -4.70 -0.54 4.72
C GLY A 164 -5.80 -0.92 3.72
N TRP A 165 -6.14 0.03 2.87
CA TRP A 165 -6.98 -0.17 1.69
C TRP A 165 -6.28 0.33 0.45
N ASP A 166 -6.31 -0.45 -0.61
CA ASP A 166 -5.82 -0.05 -1.92
C ASP A 166 -6.82 -0.45 -3.01
N GLY A 167 -7.13 0.48 -3.89
CA GLY A 167 -8.04 0.30 -5.02
C GLY A 167 -9.30 1.16 -4.94
N GLY A 168 -9.40 2.14 -5.84
CA GLY A 168 -10.59 2.95 -6.09
C GLY A 168 -11.06 3.85 -4.95
N ALA A 169 -10.21 4.15 -3.95
CA ALA A 169 -10.55 5.08 -2.87
C ALA A 169 -10.72 6.51 -3.40
N ASN A 170 -11.79 7.19 -2.95
CA ASN A 170 -12.16 8.54 -3.35
C ASN A 170 -13.02 9.20 -2.26
N LEU A 171 -13.36 10.50 -2.42
CA LEU A 171 -14.14 11.26 -1.44
C LEU A 171 -15.50 10.66 -1.08
N GLU A 172 -16.10 9.89 -1.97
CA GLU A 172 -17.46 9.33 -1.79
C GLU A 172 -17.43 8.11 -0.85
N ASN A 173 -16.37 7.28 -0.93
CA ASN A 173 -16.27 6.04 -0.17
C ASN A 173 -15.41 6.11 1.10
N LEU A 174 -14.71 7.23 1.38
CA LEU A 174 -13.87 7.39 2.57
C LEU A 174 -14.58 7.06 3.89
N ASP A 175 -15.84 7.49 4.05
CA ASP A 175 -16.59 7.26 5.29
C ASP A 175 -16.88 5.78 5.53
N GLU A 176 -17.06 5.01 4.46
CA GLU A 176 -17.28 3.57 4.54
C GLU A 176 -15.99 2.84 4.90
N LEU A 177 -14.87 3.21 4.26
CA LEU A 177 -13.54 2.68 4.58
C LEU A 177 -13.20 2.89 6.06
N ILE A 178 -13.38 4.12 6.57
CA ILE A 178 -13.11 4.46 7.97
C ILE A 178 -13.99 3.66 8.93
N ARG A 179 -15.30 3.57 8.65
CA ARG A 179 -16.24 2.80 9.49
C ARG A 179 -15.90 1.32 9.55
N ALA A 180 -15.31 0.76 8.51
CA ALA A 180 -14.83 -0.61 8.48
C ALA A 180 -13.52 -0.82 9.27
N GLY A 181 -12.88 0.26 9.77
CA GLY A 181 -11.65 0.18 10.54
C GLY A 181 -10.37 0.36 9.72
N ILE A 182 -10.49 0.76 8.44
CA ILE A 182 -9.32 1.10 7.62
C ILE A 182 -8.66 2.37 8.17
N SER A 183 -7.38 2.28 8.45
CA SER A 183 -6.58 3.39 9.00
C SER A 183 -5.59 3.99 8.00
N VAL A 184 -5.20 3.26 6.97
CA VAL A 184 -4.34 3.74 5.88
C VAL A 184 -5.08 3.59 4.57
N ILE A 185 -5.38 4.70 3.90
CA ILE A 185 -6.16 4.71 2.65
C ILE A 185 -5.25 5.17 1.53
N ASN A 186 -4.89 4.24 0.63
CA ASN A 186 -4.07 4.53 -0.53
C ASN A 186 -4.94 5.12 -1.64
N VAL A 187 -4.53 6.29 -2.15
CA VAL A 187 -5.31 7.06 -3.11
C VAL A 187 -4.45 7.41 -4.32
N GLY A 188 -4.76 6.81 -5.45
CA GLY A 188 -4.08 7.08 -6.73
C GLY A 188 -4.83 8.10 -7.58
N SER A 189 -5.62 7.63 -8.51
CA SER A 189 -6.26 8.44 -9.55
C SER A 189 -7.12 9.58 -9.02
N ALA A 190 -7.76 9.41 -7.86
CA ALA A 190 -8.60 10.44 -7.25
C ALA A 190 -7.80 11.66 -6.77
N ILE A 191 -6.47 11.56 -6.62
CA ILE A 191 -5.57 12.68 -6.36
C ILE A 191 -4.91 13.11 -7.68
N HIS A 192 -4.27 12.19 -8.39
CA HIS A 192 -3.45 12.53 -9.58
C HIS A 192 -4.21 13.11 -10.77
N LYS A 193 -5.51 12.77 -10.93
CA LYS A 193 -6.32 13.21 -12.08
C LYS A 193 -7.14 14.47 -11.80
N THR A 194 -6.83 15.20 -10.74
CA THR A 194 -7.49 16.47 -10.41
C THR A 194 -6.65 17.67 -10.86
N ASP A 195 -7.31 18.81 -11.05
CA ASP A 195 -6.61 20.05 -11.41
C ASP A 195 -5.68 20.54 -10.29
N ASN A 196 -5.95 20.17 -9.04
CA ASN A 196 -5.13 20.52 -7.90
C ASN A 196 -5.00 19.32 -6.92
N PRO A 197 -3.99 18.47 -7.10
CA PRO A 197 -3.73 17.28 -6.26
C PRO A 197 -3.57 17.60 -4.77
N GLU A 198 -2.86 18.68 -4.42
CA GLU A 198 -2.64 19.09 -3.04
C GLU A 198 -3.95 19.48 -2.34
N THR A 199 -4.79 20.25 -3.01
CA THR A 199 -6.11 20.64 -2.46
C THR A 199 -7.01 19.42 -2.28
N THR A 200 -6.99 18.49 -3.22
CA THR A 200 -7.76 17.24 -3.12
C THR A 200 -7.26 16.40 -1.95
N TYR A 201 -5.94 16.24 -1.81
CA TYR A 201 -5.34 15.57 -0.66
C TYR A 201 -5.73 16.22 0.67
N ALA A 202 -5.63 17.55 0.78
CA ALA A 202 -6.00 18.29 1.99
C ALA A 202 -7.48 18.08 2.36
N THR A 203 -8.37 18.07 1.37
CA THR A 203 -9.80 17.80 1.54
C THR A 203 -10.05 16.39 2.08
N MET A 204 -9.41 15.38 1.47
CA MET A 204 -9.50 14.00 1.94
C MET A 204 -8.94 13.82 3.35
N LYS A 205 -7.78 14.43 3.63
CA LYS A 205 -7.13 14.39 4.95
C LYS A 205 -8.02 15.01 6.02
N ALA A 206 -8.63 16.17 5.75
CA ALA A 206 -9.56 16.80 6.69
C ALA A 206 -10.76 15.89 7.01
N LYS A 207 -11.26 15.15 6.02
CA LYS A 207 -12.40 14.24 6.20
C LYS A 207 -12.07 13.02 7.08
N VAL A 208 -10.82 12.54 7.06
CA VAL A 208 -10.40 11.33 7.81
C VAL A 208 -9.80 11.65 9.19
N THR A 209 -9.56 12.93 9.48
CA THR A 209 -9.03 13.37 10.78
C THR A 209 -10.21 13.61 11.73
N PRO A 210 -10.27 12.93 12.89
CA PRO A 210 -11.30 13.23 13.89
C PRO A 210 -11.20 14.69 14.36
N VAL A 211 -12.33 15.35 14.48
CA VAL A 211 -12.44 16.70 15.11
C VAL A 211 -12.21 16.60 16.61
#